data_69c6ad78c2710ed6d9f34596dabf0189
#
_entry.id   69c6ad78c2710ed6d9f34596dabf0189
#
_cell.length_a   1.000
_cell.length_b   1.000
_cell.length_c   1.000
_cell.angle_alpha   90.00
_cell.angle_beta   90.00
_cell.angle_gamma   90.00
#
_symmetry.space_group_name_H-M   'P 1'
#
loop_
_entity.id
_entity.type
_entity.pdbx_description
1 polymer ?
#
loop_
_entity_poly.entity_id
_entity_poly.type
_entity_poly.pdbx_seq_one_letter_code
_entity_poly.pdbx_strand_id
1 'polypeptide(L)'
;FEQWYGMPHSCPDILAEAVYGLPEVNREAIRKARVIGLPGCYPTSMQLGFAPLLTQGKPMVNEGALIADCKSGVSGAGRKAEVHTLLAEAADNFKAYGVKGHRHLPETVQGLEAIAGRKIGLTFVPHLVPMIRGIHSTLYASLLPEARNTDVQALYEAHFREDPFVDVLPAGSHPETRSVRASNMLRIAVHRPGGGDLLVILVVEDNLVKGAAGQGVQCMNLMFGLDETTGLRQVPILSLIHI
;
A
#
# COMPACT_ATOMS: atom_id res chain seq x y z
N PHE A 1 -11.51 -13.80 8.84
CA PHE A 1 -12.33 -13.77 7.61
C PHE A 1 -13.82 -13.65 7.94
N GLU A 2 -14.41 -14.56 8.71
CA GLU A 2 -15.85 -14.62 9.02
C GLU A 2 -16.40 -13.32 9.63
N GLN A 3 -15.68 -12.75 10.58
CA GLN A 3 -16.05 -11.50 11.24
C GLN A 3 -16.23 -10.34 10.27
N TRP A 4 -15.41 -10.27 9.20
CA TRP A 4 -15.37 -9.13 8.28
C TRP A 4 -16.15 -9.36 6.98
N TYR A 5 -16.34 -10.61 6.59
CA TYR A 5 -17.08 -10.98 5.38
C TYR A 5 -18.48 -11.50 5.67
N GLY A 6 -18.82 -11.81 6.95
CA GLY A 6 -20.14 -12.27 7.36
C GLY A 6 -20.50 -13.65 6.83
N MET A 7 -19.52 -14.46 6.42
CA MET A 7 -19.70 -15.79 5.86
C MET A 7 -18.52 -16.70 6.23
N PRO A 8 -18.72 -18.01 6.36
CA PRO A 8 -17.63 -18.96 6.59
C PRO A 8 -16.68 -19.01 5.40
N HIS A 9 -15.40 -19.28 5.67
CA HIS A 9 -14.42 -19.47 4.59
C HIS A 9 -14.68 -20.81 3.87
N SER A 10 -14.71 -20.79 2.53
CA SER A 10 -15.04 -21.96 1.71
C SER A 10 -14.01 -23.09 1.79
N CYS A 11 -12.74 -22.77 2.10
CA CYS A 11 -11.62 -23.72 2.14
C CYS A 11 -10.72 -23.43 3.36
N PRO A 12 -11.16 -23.68 4.59
CA PRO A 12 -10.39 -23.36 5.79
C PRO A 12 -9.05 -24.13 5.86
N ASP A 13 -9.02 -25.35 5.34
CA ASP A 13 -7.83 -26.22 5.35
C ASP A 13 -6.66 -25.65 4.55
N ILE A 14 -6.95 -24.83 3.53
CA ILE A 14 -5.93 -24.18 2.68
C ILE A 14 -5.37 -22.91 3.34
N LEU A 15 -6.07 -22.31 4.28
CA LEU A 15 -5.64 -21.06 4.92
C LEU A 15 -4.31 -21.21 5.65
N ALA A 16 -4.03 -22.38 6.23
CA ALA A 16 -2.80 -22.63 6.99
C ALA A 16 -1.53 -22.59 6.12
N GLU A 17 -1.67 -22.85 4.81
CA GLU A 17 -0.54 -22.82 3.86
C GLU A 17 -0.48 -21.52 3.04
N ALA A 18 -1.49 -20.65 3.13
CA ALA A 18 -1.54 -19.42 2.36
C ALA A 18 -0.49 -18.42 2.83
N VAL A 19 0.29 -17.88 1.89
CA VAL A 19 1.27 -16.83 2.13
C VAL A 19 0.69 -15.49 1.72
N TYR A 20 0.93 -14.45 2.52
CA TYR A 20 0.51 -13.09 2.20
C TYR A 20 1.38 -12.53 1.08
N GLY A 21 0.76 -12.22 -0.04
CA GLY A 21 1.38 -11.90 -1.32
C GLY A 21 1.82 -10.45 -1.46
N LEU A 22 2.65 -9.96 -0.52
CA LEU A 22 3.34 -8.69 -0.61
C LEU A 22 4.83 -8.98 -0.87
N PRO A 23 5.30 -8.94 -2.14
CA PRO A 23 6.64 -9.38 -2.52
C PRO A 23 7.76 -8.68 -1.76
N GLU A 24 7.66 -7.39 -1.55
CA GLU A 24 8.65 -6.55 -0.87
C GLU A 24 8.88 -6.95 0.60
N VAL A 25 7.92 -7.70 1.18
CA VAL A 25 7.98 -8.18 2.57
C VAL A 25 8.22 -9.69 2.64
N ASN A 26 7.59 -10.46 1.75
CA ASN A 26 7.49 -11.92 1.87
C ASN A 26 8.12 -12.68 0.69
N ARG A 27 9.06 -12.10 -0.06
CA ARG A 27 9.60 -12.65 -1.31
C ARG A 27 10.01 -14.13 -1.19
N GLU A 28 10.77 -14.48 -0.17
CA GLU A 28 11.25 -15.86 0.01
C GLU A 28 10.14 -16.85 0.38
N ALA A 29 9.13 -16.41 1.13
CA ALA A 29 7.97 -17.23 1.43
C ALA A 29 7.09 -17.44 0.19
N ILE A 30 6.91 -16.39 -0.63
CA ILE A 30 6.15 -16.43 -1.89
C ILE A 30 6.76 -17.42 -2.86
N ARG A 31 8.10 -17.45 -3.00
CA ARG A 31 8.81 -18.40 -3.88
C ARG A 31 8.52 -19.86 -3.56
N LYS A 32 8.18 -20.16 -2.31
CA LYS A 32 7.90 -21.52 -1.83
C LYS A 32 6.42 -21.82 -1.68
N ALA A 33 5.58 -20.81 -1.91
CA ALA A 33 4.15 -20.91 -1.67
C ALA A 33 3.44 -21.68 -2.78
N ARG A 34 2.36 -22.37 -2.39
CA ARG A 34 1.40 -22.98 -3.30
C ARG A 34 0.13 -22.13 -3.42
N VAL A 35 -0.18 -21.37 -2.38
CA VAL A 35 -1.37 -20.53 -2.30
C VAL A 35 -0.96 -19.14 -1.82
N ILE A 36 -1.44 -18.11 -2.51
CA ILE A 36 -1.17 -16.70 -2.18
C ILE A 36 -2.48 -15.98 -1.88
N GLY A 37 -2.54 -15.32 -0.72
CA GLY A 37 -3.56 -14.33 -0.42
C GLY A 37 -3.06 -12.94 -0.79
N LEU A 38 -3.57 -12.33 -1.86
CA LEU A 38 -3.13 -11.02 -2.29
C LEU A 38 -3.63 -9.92 -1.34
N PRO A 39 -2.78 -8.92 -1.03
CA PRO A 39 -3.18 -7.73 -0.30
C PRO A 39 -4.30 -6.97 -1.00
N GLY A 40 -5.13 -6.28 -0.22
CA GLY A 40 -5.96 -5.21 -0.73
C GLY A 40 -5.12 -4.01 -1.18
N CYS A 41 -5.71 -3.13 -2.02
CA CYS A 41 -4.98 -1.99 -2.57
C CYS A 41 -4.53 -0.99 -1.48
N TYR A 42 -5.39 -0.61 -0.55
CA TYR A 42 -4.97 0.24 0.57
C TYR A 42 -3.93 -0.43 1.49
N PRO A 43 -4.06 -1.72 1.88
CA PRO A 43 -3.03 -2.43 2.63
C PRO A 43 -1.67 -2.41 1.96
N THR A 44 -1.59 -2.56 0.63
CA THR A 44 -0.34 -2.46 -0.12
C THR A 44 0.34 -1.11 0.10
N SER A 45 -0.37 0.00 -0.16
CA SER A 45 0.20 1.34 0.00
C SER A 45 0.59 1.67 1.45
N MET A 46 -0.24 1.27 2.42
CA MET A 46 0.01 1.56 3.84
C MET A 46 1.16 0.73 4.40
N GLN A 47 1.21 -0.56 4.10
CA GLN A 47 2.27 -1.43 4.60
C GLN A 47 3.63 -1.05 4.02
N LEU A 48 3.73 -0.84 2.70
CA LEU A 48 4.97 -0.41 2.08
C LEU A 48 5.38 1.00 2.54
N GLY A 49 4.42 1.89 2.73
CA GLY A 49 4.71 3.22 3.24
C GLY A 49 5.26 3.26 4.67
N PHE A 50 4.82 2.35 5.56
CA PHE A 50 5.32 2.29 6.93
C PHE A 50 6.47 1.29 7.14
N ALA A 51 6.68 0.31 6.25
CA ALA A 51 7.63 -0.78 6.45
C ALA A 51 9.04 -0.31 6.85
N PRO A 52 9.68 0.69 6.20
CA PRO A 52 11.02 1.12 6.58
C PRO A 52 11.14 1.60 8.03
N LEU A 53 10.07 2.20 8.57
CA LEU A 53 10.06 2.71 9.95
C LEU A 53 9.87 1.59 10.99
N LEU A 54 9.29 0.46 10.58
CA LEU A 54 8.90 -0.63 11.48
C LEU A 54 9.88 -1.81 11.51
N THR A 55 10.73 -1.96 10.48
CA THR A 55 11.74 -3.03 10.38
C THR A 55 13.00 -2.77 11.22
N GLN A 56 13.08 -1.64 11.90
CA GLN A 56 14.21 -1.25 12.69
C GLN A 56 14.18 -1.92 14.08
N GLY A 57 14.81 -2.94 14.39
CA GLY A 57 14.81 -3.73 15.63
C GLY A 57 14.33 -3.02 16.93
N LYS A 58 14.36 -1.67 16.97
CA LYS A 58 13.76 -0.81 17.99
C LYS A 58 12.73 0.14 17.36
N PRO A 59 11.68 0.52 18.09
CA PRO A 59 10.73 1.53 17.61
C PRO A 59 11.45 2.85 17.27
N MET A 60 11.18 3.37 16.09
CA MET A 60 11.65 4.70 15.67
C MET A 60 10.55 5.76 15.76
N VAL A 61 9.30 5.31 15.69
CA VAL A 61 8.10 6.15 15.70
C VAL A 61 7.13 5.70 16.78
N ASN A 62 6.17 6.55 17.11
CA ASN A 62 5.07 6.15 17.98
C ASN A 62 4.15 5.17 17.23
N GLU A 63 4.45 3.89 17.35
CA GLU A 63 3.77 2.79 16.68
C GLU A 63 2.33 2.57 17.14
N GLY A 64 1.95 3.13 18.29
CA GLY A 64 0.59 3.10 18.81
C GLY A 64 -0.34 4.14 18.19
N ALA A 65 0.17 5.07 17.37
CA ALA A 65 -0.58 6.21 16.85
C ALA A 65 -0.24 6.55 15.39
N LEU A 66 -0.11 5.52 14.55
CA LEU A 66 0.04 5.73 13.11
C LEU A 66 -1.28 6.19 12.49
N ILE A 67 -1.22 7.07 11.50
CA ILE A 67 -2.40 7.57 10.80
C ILE A 67 -2.21 7.37 9.29
N ALA A 68 -3.24 6.87 8.63
CA ALA A 68 -3.33 6.71 7.19
C ALA A 68 -4.59 7.38 6.66
N ASP A 69 -4.41 8.49 5.97
CA ASP A 69 -5.46 9.23 5.27
C ASP A 69 -5.34 8.97 3.77
N CYS A 70 -6.19 8.08 3.24
CA CYS A 70 -6.01 7.51 1.92
C CYS A 70 -7.15 7.88 0.97
N LYS A 71 -6.80 8.20 -0.27
CA LYS A 71 -7.71 8.59 -1.34
C LYS A 71 -7.67 7.53 -2.44
N SER A 72 -8.83 7.01 -2.86
CA SER A 72 -8.94 6.01 -3.94
C SER A 72 -9.88 6.48 -5.03
N GLY A 73 -9.52 6.16 -6.26
CA GLY A 73 -10.45 6.25 -7.37
C GLY A 73 -11.60 5.24 -7.24
N VAL A 74 -12.71 5.53 -7.94
CA VAL A 74 -13.98 4.76 -7.85
C VAL A 74 -13.85 3.30 -8.27
N SER A 75 -12.88 2.95 -9.12
CA SER A 75 -12.62 1.55 -9.50
C SER A 75 -12.24 0.66 -8.31
N GLY A 76 -11.76 1.25 -7.20
CA GLY A 76 -11.47 0.55 -5.95
C GLY A 76 -12.72 -0.02 -5.23
N ALA A 77 -13.90 0.50 -5.54
CA ALA A 77 -15.16 -0.02 -5.00
C ALA A 77 -15.58 -1.37 -5.62
N GLY A 78 -14.88 -1.84 -6.66
CA GLY A 78 -15.17 -3.10 -7.35
C GLY A 78 -16.28 -2.95 -8.41
N ARG A 79 -16.84 -4.10 -8.82
CA ARG A 79 -17.79 -4.17 -9.96
C ARG A 79 -19.26 -4.18 -9.56
N LYS A 80 -19.56 -4.16 -8.27
CA LYS A 80 -20.95 -4.11 -7.79
C LYS A 80 -21.57 -2.78 -8.20
N ALA A 81 -22.75 -2.83 -8.80
CA ALA A 81 -23.51 -1.65 -9.17
C ALA A 81 -24.10 -1.02 -7.89
N GLU A 82 -23.55 0.13 -7.51
CA GLU A 82 -24.00 0.92 -6.35
C GLU A 82 -24.20 2.37 -6.79
N VAL A 83 -25.21 3.04 -6.25
CA VAL A 83 -25.54 4.42 -6.64
C VAL A 83 -24.33 5.34 -6.45
N HIS A 84 -23.63 5.22 -5.34
CA HIS A 84 -22.48 6.07 -4.99
C HIS A 84 -21.23 5.86 -5.87
N THR A 85 -21.22 4.84 -6.74
CA THR A 85 -20.15 4.57 -7.71
C THR A 85 -20.54 4.89 -9.14
N LEU A 86 -21.79 5.32 -9.39
CA LEU A 86 -22.20 5.82 -10.69
C LEU A 86 -21.42 7.09 -11.04
N LEU A 87 -21.10 7.26 -12.32
CA LEU A 87 -20.33 8.43 -12.79
C LEU A 87 -20.99 9.76 -12.36
N ALA A 88 -22.30 9.86 -12.47
CA ALA A 88 -23.05 11.06 -12.09
C ALA A 88 -22.98 11.39 -10.58
N GLU A 89 -22.75 10.39 -9.72
CA GLU A 89 -22.67 10.54 -8.27
C GLU A 89 -21.25 10.65 -7.76
N ALA A 90 -20.30 10.05 -8.49
CA ALA A 90 -18.90 10.03 -8.13
C ALA A 90 -18.11 11.20 -8.73
N ALA A 91 -18.52 11.74 -9.88
CA ALA A 91 -17.92 12.93 -10.46
C ALA A 91 -18.15 14.14 -9.55
N ASP A 92 -17.17 15.03 -9.46
CA ASP A 92 -17.20 16.24 -8.65
C ASP A 92 -17.54 16.01 -7.15
N ASN A 93 -17.35 14.78 -6.66
CA ASN A 93 -17.63 14.38 -5.29
C ASN A 93 -16.41 13.77 -4.61
N PHE A 94 -16.07 14.30 -3.43
CA PHE A 94 -15.00 13.79 -2.58
C PHE A 94 -15.56 13.49 -1.19
N LYS A 95 -15.51 12.23 -0.76
CA LYS A 95 -16.09 11.84 0.53
C LYS A 95 -15.25 10.78 1.26
N ALA A 96 -15.19 10.89 2.60
CA ALA A 96 -14.74 9.82 3.46
C ALA A 96 -15.81 8.70 3.54
N TYR A 97 -15.34 7.46 3.69
CA TYR A 97 -16.23 6.31 3.92
C TYR A 97 -15.57 5.28 4.84
N GLY A 98 -16.35 4.37 5.41
CA GLY A 98 -15.81 3.24 6.16
C GLY A 98 -14.95 3.59 7.39
N VAL A 99 -15.03 4.81 7.94
CA VAL A 99 -14.17 5.26 9.05
C VAL A 99 -14.41 4.44 10.33
N LYS A 100 -15.65 3.97 10.57
CA LYS A 100 -15.99 3.12 11.73
C LYS A 100 -15.44 1.69 11.61
N GLY A 101 -15.04 1.26 10.43
CA GLY A 101 -14.51 -0.08 10.15
C GLY A 101 -14.50 -0.35 8.65
N HIS A 102 -13.34 -0.44 8.09
CA HIS A 102 -13.10 -0.86 6.70
C HIS A 102 -12.36 -2.19 6.74
N ARG A 103 -12.75 -3.16 5.89
CA ARG A 103 -12.17 -4.52 5.88
C ARG A 103 -10.64 -4.53 5.68
N HIS A 104 -10.07 -3.49 5.07
CA HIS A 104 -8.63 -3.35 4.91
C HIS A 104 -7.90 -2.90 6.19
N LEU A 105 -8.60 -2.37 7.20
CA LEU A 105 -7.97 -1.97 8.45
C LEU A 105 -7.34 -3.15 9.20
N PRO A 106 -8.10 -4.22 9.53
CA PRO A 106 -7.52 -5.38 10.24
C PRO A 106 -6.44 -6.07 9.42
N GLU A 107 -6.58 -6.14 8.10
CA GLU A 107 -5.56 -6.67 7.20
C GLU A 107 -4.26 -5.87 7.29
N THR A 108 -4.37 -4.53 7.22
CA THR A 108 -3.19 -3.65 7.33
C THR A 108 -2.51 -3.79 8.69
N VAL A 109 -3.30 -3.75 9.78
CA VAL A 109 -2.76 -3.90 11.15
C VAL A 109 -2.02 -5.23 11.29
N GLN A 110 -2.63 -6.33 10.83
CA GLN A 110 -2.00 -7.65 10.86
C GLN A 110 -0.67 -7.66 10.11
N GLY A 111 -0.61 -7.08 8.91
CA GLY A 111 0.61 -7.00 8.11
C GLY A 111 1.68 -6.12 8.76
N LEU A 112 1.30 -4.95 9.29
CA LEU A 112 2.22 -4.07 10.00
C LEU A 112 2.76 -4.70 11.31
N GLU A 113 1.92 -5.43 12.05
CA GLU A 113 2.35 -6.20 13.23
C GLU A 113 3.33 -7.31 12.87
N ALA A 114 3.11 -7.98 11.73
CA ALA A 114 4.03 -9.01 11.23
C ALA A 114 5.38 -8.40 10.84
N ILE A 115 5.39 -7.22 10.19
CA ILE A 115 6.61 -6.48 9.84
C ILE A 115 7.35 -6.00 11.08
N ALA A 116 6.62 -5.44 12.05
CA ALA A 116 7.21 -4.86 13.26
C ALA A 116 7.60 -5.90 14.31
N GLY A 117 6.98 -7.08 14.32
CA GLY A 117 7.09 -8.09 15.38
C GLY A 117 6.43 -7.67 16.71
N ARG A 118 5.57 -6.64 16.70
CA ARG A 118 4.91 -6.06 17.88
C ARG A 118 3.61 -5.36 17.53
N LYS A 119 2.82 -4.99 18.53
CA LYS A 119 1.51 -4.37 18.37
C LYS A 119 1.58 -2.98 17.73
N ILE A 120 0.68 -2.72 16.79
CA ILE A 120 0.57 -1.48 16.03
C ILE A 120 -0.82 -0.86 16.20
N GLY A 121 -0.87 0.44 16.49
CA GLY A 121 -2.09 1.24 16.48
C GLY A 121 -2.20 2.04 15.17
N LEU A 122 -3.28 1.82 14.42
CA LEU A 122 -3.51 2.49 13.14
C LEU A 122 -4.89 3.15 13.10
N THR A 123 -4.92 4.44 12.82
CA THR A 123 -6.12 5.15 12.40
C THR A 123 -6.15 5.21 10.88
N PHE A 124 -7.18 4.62 10.27
CA PHE A 124 -7.33 4.59 8.81
C PHE A 124 -8.59 5.34 8.37
N VAL A 125 -8.41 6.32 7.50
CA VAL A 125 -9.50 7.13 6.93
C VAL A 125 -9.47 7.00 5.41
N PRO A 126 -10.28 6.11 4.81
CA PRO A 126 -10.39 6.02 3.37
C PRO A 126 -11.33 7.08 2.80
N HIS A 127 -10.96 7.59 1.63
CA HIS A 127 -11.78 8.52 0.85
C HIS A 127 -11.98 8.00 -0.56
N LEU A 128 -13.15 8.27 -1.12
CA LEU A 128 -13.43 8.13 -2.54
C LEU A 128 -13.31 9.50 -3.20
N VAL A 129 -12.55 9.57 -4.30
CA VAL A 129 -12.31 10.82 -5.03
C VAL A 129 -12.75 10.68 -6.48
N PRO A 130 -13.06 11.80 -7.20
CA PRO A 130 -13.61 11.80 -8.54
C PRO A 130 -12.55 11.45 -9.61
N MET A 131 -11.89 10.34 -9.45
CA MET A 131 -10.99 9.74 -10.44
C MET A 131 -11.32 8.26 -10.62
N ILE A 132 -11.00 7.69 -11.77
CA ILE A 132 -11.29 6.28 -12.04
C ILE A 132 -10.30 5.36 -11.34
N ARG A 133 -8.99 5.61 -11.47
CA ARG A 133 -7.91 4.74 -10.98
C ARG A 133 -6.90 5.53 -10.15
N GLY A 134 -6.26 4.83 -9.25
CA GLY A 134 -5.16 5.31 -8.43
C GLY A 134 -5.51 5.37 -6.95
N ILE A 135 -4.49 5.22 -6.14
CA ILE A 135 -4.50 5.51 -4.70
C ILE A 135 -3.45 6.57 -4.41
N HIS A 136 -3.80 7.51 -3.55
CA HIS A 136 -2.88 8.42 -2.89
C HIS A 136 -3.06 8.28 -1.38
N SER A 137 -2.08 7.70 -0.71
CA SER A 137 -2.05 7.56 0.74
C SER A 137 -1.15 8.63 1.34
N THR A 138 -1.68 9.41 2.29
CA THR A 138 -0.92 10.32 3.13
C THR A 138 -0.81 9.67 4.50
N LEU A 139 0.40 9.25 4.86
CA LEU A 139 0.67 8.51 6.07
C LEU A 139 1.43 9.43 7.05
N TYR A 140 1.08 9.33 8.33
CA TYR A 140 1.71 10.14 9.37
C TYR A 140 2.28 9.26 10.47
N ALA A 141 3.52 9.54 10.86
CA ALA A 141 4.20 8.88 11.94
C ALA A 141 5.03 9.89 12.74
N SER A 142 4.93 9.87 14.05
CA SER A 142 5.74 10.74 14.92
C SER A 142 7.02 10.04 15.34
N LEU A 143 8.17 10.62 15.01
CA LEU A 143 9.48 10.13 15.45
C LEU A 143 9.58 10.16 16.98
N LEU A 144 10.17 9.12 17.53
CA LEU A 144 10.61 9.11 18.91
C LEU A 144 11.88 9.96 19.09
N PRO A 145 12.15 10.49 20.30
CA PRO A 145 13.31 11.33 20.55
C PRO A 145 14.64 10.73 20.08
N GLU A 146 14.80 9.42 20.25
CA GLU A 146 16.01 8.68 19.90
C GLU A 146 16.24 8.57 18.38
N ALA A 147 15.17 8.73 17.60
CA ALA A 147 15.19 8.63 16.15
C ALA A 147 15.25 10.00 15.44
N ARG A 148 15.27 11.10 16.17
CA ARG A 148 15.22 12.47 15.59
C ARG A 148 16.34 12.79 14.62
N ASN A 149 17.49 12.19 14.79
CA ASN A 149 18.68 12.43 13.96
C ASN A 149 18.81 11.43 12.82
N THR A 150 17.83 10.54 12.62
CA THR A 150 17.85 9.59 11.51
C THR A 150 17.60 10.29 10.19
N ASP A 151 18.45 10.00 9.22
CA ASP A 151 18.17 10.34 7.81
C ASP A 151 17.10 9.39 7.27
N VAL A 152 15.84 9.84 7.35
CA VAL A 152 14.69 9.04 6.94
C VAL A 152 14.66 8.82 5.43
N GLN A 153 15.14 9.78 4.64
CA GLN A 153 15.24 9.62 3.18
C GLN A 153 16.16 8.46 2.83
N ALA A 154 17.38 8.48 3.36
CA ALA A 154 18.35 7.41 3.14
C ALA A 154 17.86 6.05 3.66
N LEU A 155 17.09 6.03 4.76
CA LEU A 155 16.46 4.82 5.29
C LEU A 155 15.50 4.18 4.27
N TYR A 156 14.62 4.97 3.65
CA TYR A 156 13.68 4.49 2.64
C TYR A 156 14.40 4.03 1.37
N GLU A 157 15.37 4.80 0.88
CA GLU A 157 16.17 4.45 -0.29
C GLU A 157 16.94 3.15 -0.09
N ALA A 158 17.51 2.94 1.10
CA ALA A 158 18.23 1.71 1.43
C ALA A 158 17.29 0.51 1.54
N HIS A 159 16.09 0.71 2.13
CA HIS A 159 15.12 -0.36 2.33
C HIS A 159 14.60 -0.94 1.03
N PHE A 160 14.26 -0.08 0.06
CA PHE A 160 13.66 -0.50 -1.22
C PHE A 160 14.63 -0.61 -2.40
N ARG A 161 15.94 -0.56 -2.14
CA ARG A 161 16.97 -0.58 -3.20
C ARG A 161 16.83 -1.74 -4.18
N GLU A 162 16.43 -2.91 -3.68
CA GLU A 162 16.32 -4.15 -4.46
C GLU A 162 14.88 -4.44 -4.91
N ASP A 163 13.95 -3.52 -4.66
CA ASP A 163 12.53 -3.72 -4.97
C ASP A 163 12.18 -3.05 -6.30
N PRO A 164 12.00 -3.83 -7.40
CA PRO A 164 11.91 -3.28 -8.76
C PRO A 164 10.67 -2.43 -9.01
N PHE A 165 9.67 -2.52 -8.13
CA PHE A 165 8.41 -1.81 -8.29
C PHE A 165 8.15 -0.74 -7.22
N VAL A 166 9.12 -0.48 -6.35
CA VAL A 166 9.04 0.62 -5.38
C VAL A 166 10.08 1.69 -5.73
N ASP A 167 9.61 2.88 -6.04
CA ASP A 167 10.42 4.03 -6.41
C ASP A 167 10.34 5.07 -5.27
N VAL A 168 11.43 5.22 -4.53
CA VAL A 168 11.59 6.26 -3.52
C VAL A 168 12.05 7.53 -4.21
N LEU A 169 11.15 8.51 -4.29
CA LEU A 169 11.42 9.75 -4.98
C LEU A 169 12.46 10.61 -4.24
N PRO A 170 13.23 11.44 -4.95
CA PRO A 170 14.16 12.38 -4.34
C PRO A 170 13.49 13.26 -3.27
N ALA A 171 14.25 13.66 -2.26
CA ALA A 171 13.77 14.54 -1.20
C ALA A 171 13.10 15.80 -1.76
N GLY A 172 11.95 16.17 -1.18
CA GLY A 172 11.15 17.31 -1.63
C GLY A 172 10.20 17.03 -2.79
N SER A 173 10.19 15.82 -3.34
CA SER A 173 9.25 15.42 -4.40
C SER A 173 7.82 15.22 -3.87
N HIS A 174 6.84 15.41 -4.76
CA HIS A 174 5.43 15.18 -4.49
C HIS A 174 4.88 14.20 -5.53
N PRO A 175 4.63 12.93 -5.17
CA PRO A 175 4.13 11.94 -6.11
C PRO A 175 2.68 12.23 -6.52
N GLU A 176 2.33 11.93 -7.76
CA GLU A 176 0.97 12.02 -8.27
C GLU A 176 0.49 10.67 -8.82
N THR A 177 -0.81 10.39 -8.71
CA THR A 177 -1.39 9.11 -9.16
C THR A 177 -1.21 8.86 -10.66
N ARG A 178 -1.12 9.92 -11.47
CA ARG A 178 -0.85 9.82 -12.90
C ARG A 178 0.49 9.16 -13.20
N SER A 179 1.49 9.42 -12.36
CA SER A 179 2.86 8.92 -12.54
C SER A 179 3.02 7.41 -12.33
N VAL A 180 1.97 6.71 -11.89
CA VAL A 180 1.94 5.26 -11.68
C VAL A 180 0.78 4.57 -12.41
N ARG A 181 -0.09 5.34 -13.07
CA ARG A 181 -1.30 4.81 -13.70
C ARG A 181 -1.00 3.74 -14.75
N ALA A 182 -1.68 2.61 -14.66
CA ALA A 182 -1.54 1.42 -15.52
C ALA A 182 -0.17 0.72 -15.44
N SER A 183 0.64 1.02 -14.43
CA SER A 183 1.91 0.34 -14.17
C SER A 183 1.90 -0.39 -12.83
N ASN A 184 2.85 -1.31 -12.63
CA ASN A 184 3.05 -1.99 -11.35
C ASN A 184 3.92 -1.18 -10.37
N MET A 185 4.20 0.09 -10.69
CA MET A 185 4.99 0.97 -9.85
C MET A 185 4.18 1.48 -8.66
N LEU A 186 4.86 1.55 -7.52
CA LEU A 186 4.46 2.30 -6.34
C LEU A 186 5.53 3.35 -6.08
N ARG A 187 5.15 4.61 -5.82
CA ARG A 187 6.08 5.70 -5.55
C ARG A 187 5.90 6.23 -4.14
N ILE A 188 7.01 6.49 -3.48
CA ILE A 188 7.05 7.00 -2.10
C ILE A 188 7.85 8.29 -2.07
N ALA A 189 7.33 9.30 -1.36
CA ALA A 189 8.10 10.48 -0.96
C ALA A 189 7.96 10.70 0.53
N VAL A 190 9.07 11.06 1.18
CA VAL A 190 9.13 11.26 2.62
C VAL A 190 9.39 12.72 2.94
N HIS A 191 8.60 13.29 3.83
CA HIS A 191 8.71 14.67 4.25
C HIS A 191 8.79 14.78 5.77
N ARG A 192 9.52 15.78 6.23
CA ARG A 192 9.62 16.16 7.63
C ARG A 192 9.32 17.65 7.78
N PRO A 193 8.04 18.05 7.78
CA PRO A 193 7.63 19.45 7.79
C PRO A 193 8.24 20.22 8.98
N GLY A 194 8.85 21.36 8.69
CA GLY A 194 9.48 22.19 9.73
C GLY A 194 10.65 21.54 10.47
N GLY A 195 11.17 20.38 10.02
CA GLY A 195 12.21 19.65 10.73
C GLY A 195 11.75 19.07 12.09
N GLY A 196 10.43 19.04 12.34
CA GLY A 196 9.84 18.52 13.57
C GLY A 196 9.86 16.99 13.68
N ASP A 197 9.11 16.43 14.62
CA ASP A 197 9.07 14.97 14.84
C ASP A 197 8.05 14.27 13.94
N LEU A 198 7.15 15.01 13.29
CA LEU A 198 6.14 14.45 12.41
C LEU A 198 6.75 14.12 11.03
N LEU A 199 6.64 12.86 10.65
CA LEU A 199 6.88 12.40 9.29
C LEU A 199 5.56 12.38 8.52
N VAL A 200 5.63 12.82 7.25
CA VAL A 200 4.56 12.68 6.27
C VAL A 200 5.10 11.84 5.13
N ILE A 201 4.53 10.66 4.95
CA ILE A 201 4.91 9.73 3.88
C ILE A 201 3.78 9.74 2.85
N LEU A 202 4.12 10.12 1.63
CA LEU A 202 3.19 10.15 0.50
C LEU A 202 3.42 8.90 -0.34
N VAL A 203 2.38 8.11 -0.57
CA VAL A 203 2.45 6.88 -1.36
C VAL A 203 1.42 6.92 -2.46
N VAL A 204 1.83 6.65 -3.69
CA VAL A 204 0.91 6.51 -4.83
C VAL A 204 1.10 5.18 -5.53
N GLU A 205 -0.02 4.58 -5.95
CA GLU A 205 -0.05 3.36 -6.74
C GLU A 205 -1.29 3.31 -7.65
N ASP A 206 -1.27 2.46 -8.65
CA ASP A 206 -2.48 2.10 -9.37
C ASP A 206 -3.21 0.98 -8.61
N ASN A 207 -4.41 1.29 -8.10
CA ASN A 207 -5.20 0.36 -7.29
C ASN A 207 -5.63 -0.92 -8.01
N LEU A 208 -5.59 -0.97 -9.35
CA LEU A 208 -5.93 -2.14 -10.16
C LEU A 208 -4.69 -2.92 -10.63
N VAL A 209 -3.50 -2.32 -10.55
CA VAL A 209 -2.24 -2.99 -10.97
C VAL A 209 -1.42 -3.34 -9.73
N LYS A 210 -0.61 -2.45 -9.18
CA LYS A 210 0.18 -2.74 -7.96
C LYS A 210 -0.73 -3.06 -6.77
N GLY A 211 -1.86 -2.39 -6.65
CA GLY A 211 -2.86 -2.64 -5.61
C GLY A 211 -3.73 -3.90 -5.83
N ALA A 212 -3.54 -4.64 -6.93
CA ALA A 212 -4.39 -5.81 -7.26
C ALA A 212 -3.70 -6.80 -8.23
N ALA A 213 -4.10 -6.79 -9.50
CA ALA A 213 -3.73 -7.83 -10.47
C ALA A 213 -2.24 -7.85 -10.81
N GLY A 214 -1.59 -6.69 -10.89
CA GLY A 214 -0.15 -6.62 -11.18
C GLY A 214 0.70 -7.25 -10.07
N GLN A 215 0.33 -7.02 -8.81
CA GLN A 215 0.95 -7.70 -7.68
C GLN A 215 0.73 -9.21 -7.71
N GLY A 216 -0.44 -9.66 -8.20
CA GLY A 216 -0.71 -11.08 -8.43
C GLY A 216 0.23 -11.69 -9.47
N VAL A 217 0.49 -10.99 -10.58
CA VAL A 217 1.46 -11.42 -11.59
C VAL A 217 2.88 -11.40 -11.04
N GLN A 218 3.25 -10.40 -10.24
CA GLN A 218 4.54 -10.32 -9.55
C GLN A 218 4.76 -11.53 -8.61
N CYS A 219 3.75 -11.89 -7.81
CA CYS A 219 3.79 -13.10 -6.98
C CYS A 219 3.89 -14.38 -7.82
N MET A 220 3.13 -14.49 -8.91
CA MET A 220 3.17 -15.63 -9.83
C MET A 220 4.58 -15.79 -10.42
N ASN A 221 5.21 -14.71 -10.85
CA ASN A 221 6.58 -14.76 -11.37
C ASN A 221 7.56 -15.36 -10.34
N LEU A 222 7.49 -14.91 -9.11
CA LEU A 222 8.29 -15.44 -8.00
C LEU A 222 8.03 -16.93 -7.74
N MET A 223 6.75 -17.34 -7.69
CA MET A 223 6.34 -18.73 -7.46
C MET A 223 6.87 -19.70 -8.54
N PHE A 224 6.94 -19.24 -9.79
CA PHE A 224 7.40 -20.05 -10.93
C PHE A 224 8.87 -19.81 -11.28
N GLY A 225 9.63 -19.07 -10.47
CA GLY A 225 11.06 -18.83 -10.69
C GLY A 225 11.36 -17.96 -11.91
N LEU A 226 10.40 -17.17 -12.36
CA LEU A 226 10.57 -16.17 -13.43
C LEU A 226 11.20 -14.89 -12.86
N ASP A 227 11.76 -14.06 -13.76
CA ASP A 227 12.12 -12.69 -13.39
C ASP A 227 10.88 -11.97 -12.84
N GLU A 228 10.99 -11.39 -11.67
CA GLU A 228 9.88 -10.75 -10.93
C GLU A 228 9.16 -9.70 -11.76
N THR A 229 9.86 -9.05 -12.71
CA THR A 229 9.35 -7.99 -13.56
C THR A 229 8.69 -8.47 -14.86
N THR A 230 8.68 -9.79 -15.13
CA THR A 230 8.16 -10.35 -16.38
C THR A 230 6.71 -9.95 -16.61
N GLY A 231 6.44 -9.32 -17.75
CA GLY A 231 5.11 -8.84 -18.13
C GLY A 231 4.61 -7.59 -17.38
N LEU A 232 5.44 -6.98 -16.51
CA LEU A 232 5.05 -5.86 -15.65
C LEU A 232 5.84 -4.56 -15.88
N ARG A 233 6.66 -4.51 -16.94
CA ARG A 233 7.52 -3.34 -17.24
C ARG A 233 6.79 -2.22 -18.01
N GLN A 234 5.47 -2.15 -17.92
CA GLN A 234 4.70 -1.07 -18.56
C GLN A 234 5.06 0.28 -17.97
N VAL A 235 5.33 1.23 -18.86
CA VAL A 235 5.53 2.64 -18.48
C VAL A 235 4.18 3.25 -18.12
N PRO A 236 4.10 4.04 -17.05
CA PRO A 236 2.87 4.74 -16.67
C PRO A 236 2.35 5.63 -17.80
N ILE A 237 1.02 5.67 -17.94
CA ILE A 237 0.35 6.54 -18.91
C ILE A 237 0.30 7.96 -18.32
N LEU A 238 1.35 8.76 -18.57
CA LEU A 238 1.49 10.11 -18.06
C LEU A 238 0.56 11.11 -18.78
N SER A 239 0.53 11.05 -20.11
CA SER A 239 -0.27 11.95 -20.93
C SER A 239 -0.48 11.38 -22.33
N LEU A 240 -1.64 11.66 -22.94
CA LEU A 240 -1.90 11.32 -24.34
C LEU A 240 -1.25 12.28 -25.35
N ILE A 241 -0.72 13.41 -24.89
CA ILE A 241 -0.11 14.44 -25.73
C ILE A 241 1.42 14.35 -25.79
N HIS A 242 2.03 13.34 -25.18
CA HIS A 242 3.49 13.16 -25.15
C HIS A 242 3.90 11.81 -25.76
N ILE A 243 3.09 11.31 -26.71
CA ILE A 243 3.40 10.16 -27.54
C ILE A 243 3.96 10.66 -28.88
#